data_dacce7d1671926f5c01efa2097e35d08
#
_entry.id   dacce7d1671926f5c01efa2097e35d08
#
_cell.length_a   1.000
_cell.length_b   1.000
_cell.length_c   1.000
_cell.angle_alpha   90.00
_cell.angle_beta   90.00
_cell.angle_gamma   90.00
#
_symmetry.space_group_name_H-M   'P 1'
#
loop_
_entity.id
_entity.type
_entity.pdbx_description
1 polymer ?
#
loop_
_entity_poly.entity_id
_entity_poly.type
_entity_poly.pdbx_seq_one_letter_code
_entity_poly.pdbx_strand_id
1 'polypeptide(L)'
;MNKALAGALIAAAAAALAAGCSSNRKEAQLKNPAPCPNVVVLQDAARLVEFAGEERIEDVAFTAEIEDVSLACRYVADKPIDAEVKVTLAFGRGPKAASDKRQYSYWIAVTRTNREVIEKKEFVVPVDFGGDDAVKRVQQEIEDIVIPRKGEETSGTNFEIVVGLGLTPQQAIYNRSGKSLKFPDL
;
A
#
# COMPACT_ATOMS: atom_id res chain seq x y z
N MET A 1 -37.07 57.34 -6.00
CA MET A 1 -36.96 56.71 -4.65
C MET A 1 -37.30 55.24 -4.78
N ASN A 2 -36.50 54.36 -4.19
CA ASN A 2 -36.66 52.89 -4.04
C ASN A 2 -36.12 51.98 -5.15
N LYS A 3 -34.80 52.03 -5.43
CA LYS A 3 -34.07 50.92 -6.06
C LYS A 3 -32.86 50.42 -5.24
N ALA A 4 -32.67 50.92 -4.01
CA ALA A 4 -31.51 50.59 -3.18
C ALA A 4 -31.75 49.49 -2.11
N LEU A 5 -32.97 49.03 -1.90
CA LEU A 5 -33.33 48.06 -0.84
C LEU A 5 -33.40 46.60 -1.27
N ALA A 6 -33.40 46.32 -2.59
CA ALA A 6 -33.49 44.92 -3.09
C ALA A 6 -32.12 44.21 -3.15
N GLY A 7 -31.01 44.94 -3.15
CA GLY A 7 -29.66 44.34 -3.27
C GLY A 7 -29.06 43.81 -1.98
N ALA A 8 -29.53 44.25 -0.82
CA ALA A 8 -28.94 43.88 0.47
C ALA A 8 -29.44 42.54 1.03
N LEU A 9 -30.62 42.05 0.61
CA LEU A 9 -31.21 40.80 1.10
C LEU A 9 -30.68 39.54 0.39
N ILE A 10 -30.15 39.68 -0.83
CA ILE A 10 -29.60 38.53 -1.59
C ILE A 10 -28.19 38.19 -1.14
N ALA A 11 -27.40 39.17 -0.68
CA ALA A 11 -26.03 38.94 -0.20
C ALA A 11 -25.99 38.25 1.16
N ALA A 12 -27.00 38.39 2.03
CA ALA A 12 -27.06 37.73 3.33
C ALA A 12 -27.42 36.26 3.27
N ALA A 13 -28.18 35.82 2.25
CA ALA A 13 -28.57 34.41 2.10
C ALA A 13 -27.43 33.52 1.55
N ALA A 14 -26.48 34.04 0.78
CA ALA A 14 -25.36 33.30 0.24
C ALA A 14 -24.28 32.99 1.29
N ALA A 15 -24.13 33.82 2.35
CA ALA A 15 -23.15 33.60 3.42
C ALA A 15 -23.55 32.50 4.40
N ALA A 16 -24.85 32.21 4.54
CA ALA A 16 -25.35 31.18 5.48
C ALA A 16 -25.14 29.72 4.97
N LEU A 17 -24.99 29.54 3.67
CA LEU A 17 -24.80 28.19 3.07
C LEU A 17 -23.36 27.69 3.15
N ALA A 18 -22.37 28.57 3.34
CA ALA A 18 -20.97 28.17 3.46
C ALA A 18 -20.52 27.70 4.85
N ALA A 19 -21.30 27.99 5.89
CA ALA A 19 -20.97 27.66 7.28
C ALA A 19 -21.35 26.22 7.68
N GLY A 20 -22.23 25.55 6.94
CA GLY A 20 -22.77 24.24 7.29
C GLY A 20 -21.81 23.05 7.04
N CYS A 21 -20.86 23.19 6.11
CA CYS A 21 -20.01 22.03 5.72
C CYS A 21 -18.75 21.86 6.59
N SER A 22 -18.34 22.88 7.36
CA SER A 22 -17.12 22.80 8.16
C SER A 22 -17.33 22.19 9.56
N SER A 23 -18.54 22.28 10.12
CA SER A 23 -18.88 21.76 11.44
C SER A 23 -18.95 20.24 11.44
N ASN A 24 -19.60 19.62 10.44
CA ASN A 24 -19.71 18.17 10.31
C ASN A 24 -18.35 17.47 10.12
N ARG A 25 -17.40 18.15 9.49
CA ARG A 25 -16.04 17.61 9.29
C ARG A 25 -15.22 17.62 10.57
N LYS A 26 -15.39 18.64 11.43
CA LYS A 26 -14.75 18.74 12.75
C LYS A 26 -15.36 17.75 13.75
N GLU A 27 -16.69 17.56 13.75
CA GLU A 27 -17.35 16.56 14.58
C GLU A 27 -17.00 15.13 14.15
N ALA A 28 -16.87 14.86 12.84
CA ALA A 28 -16.42 13.59 12.34
C ALA A 28 -14.97 13.29 12.77
N GLN A 29 -14.08 14.29 12.76
CA GLN A 29 -12.71 14.14 13.23
C GLN A 29 -12.60 13.93 14.76
N LEU A 30 -13.50 14.49 15.55
CA LEU A 30 -13.56 14.30 17.01
C LEU A 30 -14.09 12.91 17.41
N LYS A 31 -14.94 12.31 16.56
CA LYS A 31 -15.51 10.97 16.78
C LYS A 31 -14.61 9.84 16.26
N ASN A 32 -13.60 10.13 15.46
CA ASN A 32 -12.73 9.14 14.85
C ASN A 32 -11.29 9.41 15.23
N PRO A 33 -10.73 8.63 16.12
CA PRO A 33 -9.34 8.80 16.50
C PRO A 33 -8.44 8.44 15.32
N ALA A 34 -8.01 9.46 14.56
CA ALA A 34 -6.81 9.32 13.74
C ALA A 34 -5.63 8.95 14.66
N PRO A 35 -4.68 8.18 14.23
CA PRO A 35 -4.21 7.94 12.87
C PRO A 35 -4.71 6.64 12.22
N CYS A 36 -4.41 6.51 10.93
CA CYS A 36 -4.56 5.25 10.19
C CYS A 36 -3.68 4.13 10.76
N PRO A 37 -3.94 2.86 10.39
CA PRO A 37 -3.00 1.77 10.62
C PRO A 37 -1.59 2.11 10.13
N ASN A 38 -0.58 1.53 10.73
CA ASN A 38 0.77 1.58 10.18
C ASN A 38 0.86 0.63 8.97
N VAL A 39 1.61 1.02 7.94
CA VAL A 39 1.92 0.15 6.80
C VAL A 39 3.42 -0.11 6.75
N VAL A 40 3.80 -1.38 6.62
CA VAL A 40 5.20 -1.82 6.63
C VAL A 40 5.45 -2.86 5.55
N VAL A 41 6.66 -2.89 5.03
CA VAL A 41 7.17 -3.98 4.21
C VAL A 41 7.89 -4.98 5.11
N LEU A 42 7.51 -6.26 5.01
CA LEU A 42 8.22 -7.32 5.74
C LEU A 42 9.62 -7.48 5.16
N GLN A 43 10.65 -7.17 5.94
CA GLN A 43 12.04 -7.14 5.48
C GLN A 43 12.49 -8.45 4.82
N ASP A 44 12.13 -9.60 5.39
CA ASP A 44 12.46 -10.93 4.84
C ASP A 44 11.74 -11.21 3.51
N ALA A 45 10.71 -10.43 3.16
CA ALA A 45 9.91 -10.55 1.95
C ALA A 45 9.91 -9.27 1.09
N ALA A 46 10.86 -8.35 1.34
CA ALA A 46 10.97 -7.11 0.58
C ALA A 46 11.59 -7.31 -0.81
N ARG A 47 12.41 -8.35 -0.97
CA ARG A 47 13.17 -8.63 -2.20
C ARG A 47 13.03 -10.08 -2.63
N LEU A 48 13.18 -10.30 -3.94
CA LEU A 48 13.32 -11.61 -4.56
C LEU A 48 14.53 -11.58 -5.48
N VAL A 49 15.42 -12.55 -5.33
CA VAL A 49 16.48 -12.83 -6.30
C VAL A 49 16.36 -14.29 -6.71
N GLU A 50 16.25 -14.53 -8.00
CA GLU A 50 16.19 -15.87 -8.61
C GLU A 50 17.43 -16.11 -9.45
N PHE A 51 18.10 -17.21 -9.18
CA PHE A 51 19.30 -17.61 -9.90
C PHE A 51 19.00 -18.79 -10.83
N ALA A 52 19.57 -18.79 -12.01
CA ALA A 52 19.56 -19.92 -12.95
C ALA A 52 20.82 -20.79 -12.84
N GLY A 53 21.62 -20.58 -11.79
CA GLY A 53 22.87 -21.29 -11.51
C GLY A 53 23.30 -21.07 -10.07
N GLU A 54 24.53 -20.63 -9.87
CA GLU A 54 25.09 -20.32 -8.55
C GLU A 54 24.63 -18.94 -8.05
N GLU A 55 24.80 -18.66 -6.76
CA GLU A 55 24.48 -17.36 -6.15
C GLU A 55 25.51 -16.28 -6.55
N ARG A 56 25.53 -15.95 -7.85
CA ARG A 56 26.42 -14.94 -8.47
C ARG A 56 25.60 -14.02 -9.37
N ILE A 57 26.11 -12.80 -9.59
CA ILE A 57 25.41 -11.77 -10.39
C ILE A 57 25.21 -12.24 -11.84
N GLU A 58 26.17 -12.97 -12.40
CA GLU A 58 26.11 -13.52 -13.76
C GLU A 58 25.05 -14.60 -13.93
N ASP A 59 24.62 -15.21 -12.83
CA ASP A 59 23.62 -16.27 -12.82
C ASP A 59 22.21 -15.78 -12.42
N VAL A 60 22.06 -14.46 -12.18
CA VAL A 60 20.74 -13.88 -11.89
C VAL A 60 19.82 -14.04 -13.08
N ALA A 61 18.65 -14.62 -12.84
CA ALA A 61 17.58 -14.73 -13.84
C ALA A 61 16.56 -13.60 -13.66
N PHE A 62 16.00 -13.45 -12.46
CA PHE A 62 14.98 -12.45 -12.18
C PHE A 62 15.13 -11.86 -10.78
N THR A 63 14.72 -10.61 -10.65
CA THR A 63 14.60 -9.94 -9.34
C THR A 63 13.25 -9.30 -9.18
N ALA A 64 12.86 -9.04 -7.94
CA ALA A 64 11.77 -8.15 -7.59
C ALA A 64 12.08 -7.44 -6.27
N GLU A 65 11.57 -6.22 -6.13
CA GLU A 65 11.66 -5.42 -4.91
C GLU A 65 10.37 -4.63 -4.69
N ILE A 66 9.97 -4.49 -3.44
CA ILE A 66 8.96 -3.53 -3.04
C ILE A 66 9.71 -2.23 -2.73
N GLU A 67 9.61 -1.24 -3.66
CA GLU A 67 10.32 0.04 -3.53
C GLU A 67 9.62 1.00 -2.58
N ASP A 68 8.28 1.00 -2.59
CA ASP A 68 7.49 1.91 -1.75
C ASP A 68 6.12 1.33 -1.42
N VAL A 69 5.61 1.70 -0.25
CA VAL A 69 4.24 1.43 0.17
C VAL A 69 3.65 2.68 0.83
N SER A 70 2.43 3.02 0.47
CA SER A 70 1.69 4.09 1.10
C SER A 70 0.27 3.67 1.43
N LEU A 71 -0.30 4.31 2.45
CA LEU A 71 -1.63 4.01 2.97
C LEU A 71 -2.44 5.29 3.08
N ALA A 72 -3.66 5.25 2.55
CA ALA A 72 -4.73 6.16 2.90
C ALA A 72 -5.82 5.40 3.66
N CYS A 73 -6.48 6.02 4.60
CA CYS A 73 -7.62 5.43 5.27
C CYS A 73 -8.68 6.46 5.67
N ARG A 74 -9.88 5.98 5.88
CA ARG A 74 -10.99 6.75 6.48
C ARG A 74 -11.84 5.84 7.35
N TYR A 75 -12.40 6.39 8.39
CA TYR A 75 -13.41 5.73 9.21
C TYR A 75 -14.22 6.78 10.02
N VAL A 76 -15.47 6.47 10.31
CA VAL A 76 -16.42 7.38 10.96
C VAL A 76 -17.17 6.61 12.05
N ALA A 77 -17.25 7.18 13.26
CA ALA A 77 -17.93 6.59 14.41
C ALA A 77 -17.44 5.14 14.67
N ASP A 78 -18.36 4.20 14.82
CA ASP A 78 -18.09 2.77 15.03
C ASP A 78 -17.83 1.96 13.76
N LYS A 79 -17.84 2.62 12.59
CA LYS A 79 -17.67 1.94 11.30
C LYS A 79 -16.28 1.31 11.17
N PRO A 80 -16.14 0.28 10.36
CA PRO A 80 -14.85 -0.27 9.97
C PRO A 80 -13.92 0.80 9.39
N ILE A 81 -12.61 0.52 9.40
CA ILE A 81 -11.65 1.35 8.69
C ILE A 81 -11.66 0.91 7.24
N ASP A 82 -11.95 1.85 6.34
CA ASP A 82 -11.71 1.68 4.90
C ASP A 82 -10.28 2.13 4.61
N ALA A 83 -9.46 1.24 4.08
CA ALA A 83 -8.07 1.50 3.78
C ALA A 83 -7.76 1.23 2.31
N GLU A 84 -6.90 2.06 1.75
CA GLU A 84 -6.34 1.95 0.39
C GLU A 84 -4.82 1.87 0.51
N VAL A 85 -4.22 0.85 -0.11
CA VAL A 85 -2.78 0.64 -0.12
C VAL A 85 -2.26 0.77 -1.54
N LYS A 86 -1.23 1.60 -1.73
CA LYS A 86 -0.46 1.66 -2.97
C LYS A 86 0.88 0.98 -2.74
N VAL A 87 1.22 0.08 -3.65
CA VAL A 87 2.48 -0.67 -3.62
C VAL A 87 3.23 -0.41 -4.92
N THR A 88 4.45 0.13 -4.82
CA THR A 88 5.35 0.28 -5.97
C THR A 88 6.33 -0.87 -5.98
N LEU A 89 6.30 -1.63 -7.07
CA LEU A 89 7.10 -2.81 -7.30
C LEU A 89 8.09 -2.56 -8.44
N ALA A 90 9.35 -2.89 -8.24
CA ALA A 90 10.35 -2.98 -9.29
C ALA A 90 10.66 -4.44 -9.59
N PHE A 91 10.78 -4.75 -10.87
CA PHE A 91 11.10 -6.07 -11.38
C PHE A 91 12.31 -5.99 -12.28
N GLY A 92 13.25 -6.91 -12.14
CA GLY A 92 14.46 -6.97 -12.93
C GLY A 92 14.57 -8.28 -13.74
N ARG A 93 15.08 -8.18 -14.96
CA ARG A 93 15.47 -9.29 -15.81
C ARG A 93 17.00 -9.35 -15.86
N GLY A 94 17.54 -10.40 -15.27
CA GLY A 94 18.99 -10.62 -15.24
C GLY A 94 19.52 -11.31 -16.50
N PRO A 95 20.86 -11.47 -16.60
CA PRO A 95 21.52 -12.01 -17.78
C PRO A 95 21.20 -13.49 -18.08
N LYS A 96 20.71 -14.23 -17.08
CA LYS A 96 20.33 -15.65 -17.22
C LYS A 96 18.82 -15.89 -17.29
N ALA A 97 18.03 -14.84 -17.52
CA ALA A 97 16.60 -15.02 -17.72
C ALA A 97 16.31 -15.87 -18.97
N ALA A 98 15.57 -16.94 -18.80
CA ALA A 98 15.18 -17.83 -19.89
C ALA A 98 13.97 -17.31 -20.69
N SER A 99 13.34 -16.23 -20.23
CA SER A 99 12.13 -15.65 -20.83
C SER A 99 12.09 -14.15 -20.59
N ASP A 100 11.40 -13.43 -21.48
CA ASP A 100 11.06 -12.02 -21.28
C ASP A 100 9.81 -11.84 -20.40
N LYS A 101 9.15 -12.93 -20.03
CA LYS A 101 7.91 -12.89 -19.24
C LYS A 101 8.09 -13.65 -17.94
N ARG A 102 7.62 -13.02 -16.85
CA ARG A 102 7.62 -13.63 -15.52
C ARG A 102 6.35 -13.24 -14.78
N GLN A 103 5.78 -14.16 -14.01
CA GLN A 103 4.74 -13.87 -13.04
C GLN A 103 5.37 -13.77 -11.66
N TYR A 104 5.05 -12.69 -10.97
CA TYR A 104 5.42 -12.47 -9.58
C TYR A 104 4.16 -12.48 -8.72
N SER A 105 4.32 -12.79 -7.46
CA SER A 105 3.25 -12.62 -6.49
C SER A 105 3.71 -11.73 -5.33
N TYR A 106 2.78 -11.00 -4.77
CA TYR A 106 2.93 -10.30 -3.51
C TYR A 106 1.66 -10.47 -2.69
N TRP A 107 1.74 -10.17 -1.41
CA TRP A 107 0.62 -10.30 -0.50
C TRP A 107 0.52 -9.08 0.41
N ILE A 108 -0.71 -8.82 0.85
CA ILE A 108 -1.04 -7.83 1.86
C ILE A 108 -1.75 -8.55 3.00
N ALA A 109 -1.30 -8.34 4.21
CA ALA A 109 -1.93 -8.86 5.41
C ALA A 109 -2.34 -7.72 6.34
N VAL A 110 -3.56 -7.79 6.86
CA VAL A 110 -4.02 -6.96 7.97
C VAL A 110 -3.78 -7.72 9.26
N THR A 111 -3.05 -7.13 10.18
CA THR A 111 -2.73 -7.73 11.48
C THR A 111 -3.15 -6.80 12.62
N ARG A 112 -3.33 -7.37 13.81
CA ARG A 112 -3.30 -6.59 15.05
C ARG A 112 -1.85 -6.33 15.45
N THR A 113 -1.63 -5.32 16.28
CA THR A 113 -0.29 -5.01 16.81
C THR A 113 0.33 -6.16 17.61
N ASN A 114 -0.46 -7.12 18.10
CA ASN A 114 0.00 -8.37 18.71
C ASN A 114 0.39 -9.47 17.70
N ARG A 115 0.46 -9.14 16.40
CA ARG A 115 0.79 -10.03 15.26
C ARG A 115 -0.28 -11.08 14.92
N GLU A 116 -1.49 -10.96 15.45
CA GLU A 116 -2.63 -11.77 15.01
C GLU A 116 -3.04 -11.35 13.60
N VAL A 117 -2.96 -12.27 12.64
CA VAL A 117 -3.40 -12.03 11.26
C VAL A 117 -4.92 -12.07 11.20
N ILE A 118 -5.54 -10.97 10.75
CA ILE A 118 -6.98 -10.85 10.57
C ILE A 118 -7.36 -11.33 9.17
N GLU A 119 -6.62 -10.88 8.16
CA GLU A 119 -6.84 -11.21 6.75
C GLU A 119 -5.52 -11.16 5.99
N LYS A 120 -5.38 -12.02 4.99
CA LYS A 120 -4.27 -12.01 4.04
C LYS A 120 -4.80 -12.28 2.65
N LYS A 121 -4.41 -11.42 1.69
CA LYS A 121 -4.70 -11.57 0.26
C LYS A 121 -3.41 -11.67 -0.53
N GLU A 122 -3.41 -12.50 -1.56
CA GLU A 122 -2.31 -12.63 -2.51
C GLU A 122 -2.72 -12.10 -3.87
N PHE A 123 -1.77 -11.46 -4.55
CA PHE A 123 -1.94 -10.82 -5.84
C PHE A 123 -0.87 -11.33 -6.79
N VAL A 124 -1.21 -11.48 -8.07
CA VAL A 124 -0.29 -11.89 -9.12
C VAL A 124 -0.05 -10.72 -10.07
N VAL A 125 1.21 -10.45 -10.36
CA VAL A 125 1.64 -9.40 -11.28
C VAL A 125 2.37 -10.06 -12.46
N PRO A 126 1.74 -10.15 -13.64
CA PRO A 126 2.43 -10.55 -14.85
C PRO A 126 3.32 -9.40 -15.33
N VAL A 127 4.59 -9.69 -15.59
CA VAL A 127 5.56 -8.72 -16.12
C VAL A 127 6.08 -9.22 -17.47
N ASP A 128 6.07 -8.33 -18.44
CA ASP A 128 6.65 -8.54 -19.76
C ASP A 128 7.80 -7.53 -19.95
N PHE A 129 9.01 -8.03 -19.99
CA PHE A 129 10.22 -7.24 -20.17
C PHE A 129 10.52 -6.91 -21.64
N GLY A 130 9.58 -7.21 -22.57
CA GLY A 130 9.76 -7.08 -24.01
C GLY A 130 10.63 -5.91 -24.47
N GLY A 131 11.52 -6.17 -25.44
CA GLY A 131 12.55 -5.25 -25.90
C GLY A 131 13.80 -5.24 -25.01
N ASP A 132 14.45 -4.07 -24.92
CA ASP A 132 15.74 -3.91 -24.20
C ASP A 132 15.59 -3.54 -22.72
N ASP A 133 14.36 -3.46 -22.22
CA ASP A 133 14.11 -3.08 -20.82
C ASP A 133 14.52 -4.19 -19.85
N ALA A 134 15.56 -3.95 -19.09
CA ALA A 134 15.99 -4.85 -18.03
C ALA A 134 15.19 -4.65 -16.73
N VAL A 135 14.53 -3.48 -16.55
CA VAL A 135 13.78 -3.13 -15.33
C VAL A 135 12.39 -2.62 -15.69
N LYS A 136 11.38 -3.11 -14.98
CA LYS A 136 10.00 -2.63 -15.05
C LYS A 136 9.51 -2.21 -13.67
N ARG A 137 8.85 -1.05 -13.58
CA ARG A 137 8.18 -0.59 -12.38
C ARG A 137 6.68 -0.61 -12.59
N VAL A 138 5.97 -1.14 -11.60
CA VAL A 138 4.52 -1.24 -11.60
C VAL A 138 3.99 -0.73 -10.27
N GLN A 139 3.03 0.17 -10.31
CA GLN A 139 2.25 0.56 -9.13
C GLN A 139 0.94 -0.22 -9.12
N GLN A 140 0.65 -0.83 -7.98
CA GLN A 140 -0.61 -1.50 -7.70
C GLN A 140 -1.37 -0.69 -6.65
N GLU A 141 -2.65 -0.48 -6.88
CA GLU A 141 -3.55 0.19 -5.96
C GLU A 141 -4.61 -0.80 -5.51
N ILE A 142 -4.67 -1.03 -4.21
CA ILE A 142 -5.58 -1.99 -3.60
C ILE A 142 -6.55 -1.19 -2.75
N GLU A 143 -7.75 -1.05 -3.26
CA GLU A 143 -8.88 -0.44 -2.60
C GLU A 143 -9.65 -1.48 -1.77
N ASP A 144 -10.63 -1.02 -1.00
CA ASP A 144 -11.58 -1.86 -0.27
C ASP A 144 -10.96 -2.82 0.77
N ILE A 145 -9.87 -2.40 1.42
CA ILE A 145 -9.35 -3.09 2.59
C ILE A 145 -10.20 -2.67 3.80
N VAL A 146 -11.14 -3.52 4.18
CA VAL A 146 -12.07 -3.25 5.28
C VAL A 146 -11.55 -3.87 6.58
N ILE A 147 -11.18 -3.05 7.56
CA ILE A 147 -10.66 -3.50 8.84
C ILE A 147 -11.74 -3.36 9.93
N PRO A 148 -12.22 -4.48 10.51
CA PRO A 148 -13.28 -4.46 11.50
C PRO A 148 -12.79 -3.84 12.81
N ARG A 149 -13.63 -2.97 13.41
CA ARG A 149 -13.39 -2.34 14.71
C ARG A 149 -14.39 -2.86 15.73
N LYS A 150 -13.99 -2.96 16.98
CA LYS A 150 -14.88 -3.38 18.08
C LYS A 150 -15.77 -2.24 18.60
N GLY A 151 -15.39 -0.98 18.35
CA GLY A 151 -16.10 0.22 18.81
C GLY A 151 -15.36 1.48 18.42
N GLU A 152 -15.91 2.62 18.79
CA GLU A 152 -15.37 3.94 18.45
C GLU A 152 -13.97 4.18 19.02
N GLU A 153 -13.64 3.62 20.18
CA GLU A 153 -12.33 3.73 20.83
C GLU A 153 -11.24 2.89 20.17
N THR A 154 -11.60 1.96 19.26
CA THR A 154 -10.61 1.17 18.53
C THR A 154 -10.02 2.00 17.39
N SER A 155 -8.82 2.50 17.58
CA SER A 155 -8.07 3.32 16.63
C SER A 155 -7.39 2.47 15.55
N GLY A 156 -7.03 3.09 14.41
CA GLY A 156 -6.17 2.50 13.39
C GLY A 156 -4.81 2.02 13.93
N THR A 157 -4.29 2.66 15.00
CA THR A 157 -3.04 2.24 15.66
C THR A 157 -3.08 0.84 16.29
N ASN A 158 -4.26 0.25 16.45
CA ASN A 158 -4.41 -1.14 16.89
C ASN A 158 -4.15 -2.17 15.80
N PHE A 159 -3.93 -1.70 14.56
CA PHE A 159 -3.75 -2.53 13.38
C PHE A 159 -2.47 -2.15 12.65
N GLU A 160 -1.96 -3.10 11.90
CA GLU A 160 -0.83 -2.94 11.01
C GLU A 160 -1.16 -3.62 9.67
N ILE A 161 -0.77 -2.98 8.58
CA ILE A 161 -0.84 -3.56 7.24
C ILE A 161 0.57 -3.95 6.84
N VAL A 162 0.77 -5.23 6.59
CA VAL A 162 2.06 -5.80 6.23
C VAL A 162 2.04 -6.21 4.77
N VAL A 163 3.05 -5.78 4.02
CA VAL A 163 3.22 -6.11 2.60
C VAL A 163 4.48 -6.95 2.41
N GLY A 164 4.42 -7.95 1.55
CA GLY A 164 5.58 -8.77 1.22
C GLY A 164 5.44 -9.46 -0.14
N LEU A 165 6.57 -9.78 -0.77
CA LEU A 165 6.61 -10.61 -1.96
C LEU A 165 6.25 -12.06 -1.62
N GLY A 166 5.66 -12.78 -2.58
CA GLY A 166 5.45 -14.22 -2.51
C GLY A 166 6.77 -14.94 -2.75
N LEU A 167 7.37 -15.44 -1.69
CA LEU A 167 8.67 -16.09 -1.73
C LEU A 167 8.57 -17.58 -1.39
N THR A 168 9.49 -18.36 -1.93
CA THR A 168 9.77 -19.71 -1.42
C THR A 168 10.47 -19.64 -0.06
N PRO A 169 10.41 -20.69 0.77
CA PRO A 169 11.15 -20.74 2.03
C PRO A 169 12.65 -20.48 1.85
N GLN A 170 13.26 -20.97 0.78
CA GLN A 170 14.68 -20.77 0.46
C GLN A 170 15.00 -19.30 0.18
N GLN A 171 14.14 -18.61 -0.60
CA GLN A 171 14.28 -17.17 -0.87
C GLN A 171 14.13 -16.34 0.40
N ALA A 172 13.19 -16.69 1.28
CA ALA A 172 13.06 -16.01 2.57
C ALA A 172 14.28 -16.20 3.48
N ILE A 173 14.86 -17.41 3.52
CA ILE A 173 16.11 -17.70 4.24
C ILE A 173 17.28 -16.92 3.63
N TYR A 174 17.37 -16.86 2.30
CA TYR A 174 18.38 -16.07 1.59
C TYR A 174 18.31 -14.58 1.98
N ASN A 175 17.11 -13.99 2.00
CA ASN A 175 16.91 -12.61 2.45
C ASN A 175 17.30 -12.42 3.92
N ARG A 176 16.87 -13.30 4.80
CA ARG A 176 17.17 -13.25 6.24
C ARG A 176 18.66 -13.32 6.53
N SER A 177 19.42 -13.99 5.69
CA SER A 177 20.87 -14.05 5.81
C SER A 177 21.59 -12.76 5.37
N GLY A 178 20.85 -11.77 4.84
CA GLY A 178 21.37 -10.51 4.33
C GLY A 178 21.99 -10.60 2.94
N LYS A 179 21.99 -11.77 2.30
CA LYS A 179 22.61 -11.97 0.99
C LYS A 179 21.95 -11.17 -0.13
N SER A 180 20.61 -10.98 -0.06
CA SER A 180 19.85 -10.20 -1.03
C SER A 180 20.27 -8.72 -1.09
N LEU A 181 20.89 -8.19 -0.01
CA LEU A 181 21.38 -6.81 0.04
C LEU A 181 22.61 -6.57 -0.82
N LYS A 182 23.21 -7.63 -1.38
CA LYS A 182 24.33 -7.52 -2.33
C LYS A 182 23.91 -7.08 -3.74
N PHE A 183 22.61 -7.03 -4.01
CA PHE A 183 22.05 -6.72 -5.32
C PHE A 183 21.03 -5.59 -5.24
N PRO A 184 21.40 -4.39 -4.68
CA PRO A 184 20.44 -3.31 -4.47
C PRO A 184 20.00 -2.63 -5.77
N ASP A 185 20.77 -2.75 -6.84
CA ASP A 185 20.62 -1.98 -8.09
C ASP A 185 20.34 -2.86 -9.32
N LEU A 186 19.75 -4.04 -9.14
CA LEU A 186 19.37 -4.93 -10.23
C LEU A 186 18.00 -4.64 -10.78
#